data_2bde03baf079ec53f1c59d79405c2617
#
_entry.id   2bde03baf079ec53f1c59d79405c2617
#
_cell.length_a   1.000
_cell.length_b   1.000
_cell.length_c   1.000
_cell.angle_alpha   90.00
_cell.angle_beta   90.00
_cell.angle_gamma   90.00
#
_symmetry.space_group_name_H-M   'P 1'
#
loop_
_entity.id
_entity.type
_entity.pdbx_description
1 polymer ?
#
loop_
_entity_poly.entity_id
_entity_poly.type
_entity_poly.pdbx_seq_one_letter_code
_entity_poly.pdbx_strand_id
1 'polypeptide(L)'
;MSKVIAFLGSPRKKGVSNRLVEQVLAGAKSVGAETVIYNLNDEGVKGCQGCDYCRANEDCATKDKLHPMYADIKDADGIVAGFPIYFFNIGGQSKMLIDRLFPMLGEKFKPRYPGKNAITVYAQGNGNKEAFKGAIEQNDGFFKMFGWNLVDSIHSYGGGHDIHYVIPQELMDRAFEAGKQLVK
;
A
#
# COMPACT_ATOMS: atom_id res chain seq x y z
N MET A 1 8.56 9.96 -17.59
CA MET A 1 7.61 8.82 -17.60
C MET A 1 7.08 8.70 -16.18
N SER A 2 5.76 8.63 -16.01
CA SER A 2 5.18 8.54 -14.66
C SER A 2 5.53 7.20 -14.01
N LYS A 3 5.78 7.22 -12.69
CA LYS A 3 6.20 6.06 -11.91
C LYS A 3 5.18 5.75 -10.81
N VAL A 4 4.75 4.50 -10.74
CA VAL A 4 3.86 4.00 -9.70
C VAL A 4 4.55 2.88 -8.93
N ILE A 5 4.54 2.96 -7.62
CA ILE A 5 5.04 1.90 -6.75
C ILE A 5 3.90 1.18 -6.05
N ALA A 6 4.07 -0.12 -5.89
CA ALA A 6 3.08 -0.98 -5.26
C ALA A 6 3.67 -1.78 -4.10
N PHE A 7 2.90 -1.93 -3.04
CA PHE A 7 3.23 -2.75 -1.89
C PHE A 7 2.23 -3.90 -1.74
N LEU A 8 2.71 -5.13 -1.82
CA LEU A 8 1.91 -6.35 -1.67
C LEU A 8 2.02 -6.86 -0.23
N GLY A 9 0.98 -6.64 0.57
CA GLY A 9 0.96 -7.01 1.99
C GLY A 9 0.49 -8.42 2.27
N SER A 10 -0.12 -9.12 1.30
CA SER A 10 -0.57 -10.48 1.51
C SER A 10 0.57 -11.49 1.35
N PRO A 11 0.77 -12.42 2.31
CA PRO A 11 1.71 -13.54 2.14
C PRO A 11 1.22 -14.56 1.10
N ARG A 12 -0.06 -14.53 0.73
CA ARG A 12 -0.61 -15.38 -0.32
C ARG A 12 -0.35 -14.75 -1.68
N LYS A 13 0.40 -15.40 -2.56
CA LYS A 13 0.70 -14.91 -3.92
C LYS A 13 -0.55 -14.47 -4.69
N LYS A 14 -1.64 -15.23 -4.60
CA LYS A 14 -2.94 -14.93 -5.23
C LYS A 14 -3.97 -14.39 -4.21
N GLY A 15 -3.51 -13.74 -3.14
CA GLY A 15 -4.40 -13.10 -2.16
C GLY A 15 -5.25 -12.00 -2.79
N VAL A 16 -6.47 -11.83 -2.30
CA VAL A 16 -7.43 -10.87 -2.85
C VAL A 16 -6.86 -9.45 -2.92
N SER A 17 -6.21 -8.97 -1.85
CA SER A 17 -5.58 -7.65 -1.85
C SER A 17 -4.48 -7.52 -2.91
N ASN A 18 -3.64 -8.56 -3.10
CA ASN A 18 -2.59 -8.53 -4.12
C ASN A 18 -3.18 -8.48 -5.54
N ARG A 19 -4.21 -9.30 -5.82
CA ARG A 19 -4.89 -9.31 -7.13
C ARG A 19 -5.52 -7.95 -7.46
N LEU A 20 -6.11 -7.28 -6.48
CA LEU A 20 -6.66 -5.93 -6.67
C LEU A 20 -5.55 -4.89 -6.89
N VAL A 21 -4.42 -4.98 -6.18
CA VAL A 21 -3.24 -4.12 -6.44
C VAL A 21 -2.71 -4.35 -7.86
N GLU A 22 -2.61 -5.60 -8.30
CA GLU A 22 -2.20 -5.93 -9.68
C GLU A 22 -3.15 -5.30 -10.71
N GLN A 23 -4.45 -5.26 -10.42
CA GLN A 23 -5.43 -4.62 -11.29
C GLN A 23 -5.28 -3.09 -11.32
N VAL A 24 -5.01 -2.47 -10.16
CA VAL A 24 -4.65 -1.03 -10.10
C VAL A 24 -3.41 -0.76 -10.95
N LEU A 25 -2.38 -1.59 -10.84
CA LEU A 25 -1.18 -1.45 -11.66
C LEU A 25 -1.44 -1.64 -13.15
N ALA A 26 -2.35 -2.55 -13.52
CA ALA A 26 -2.76 -2.71 -14.92
C ALA A 26 -3.40 -1.42 -15.45
N GLY A 27 -4.23 -0.74 -14.66
CA GLY A 27 -4.79 0.57 -14.98
C GLY A 27 -3.72 1.65 -15.18
N ALA A 28 -2.75 1.75 -14.25
CA ALA A 28 -1.65 2.69 -14.36
C ALA A 28 -0.77 2.44 -15.61
N LYS A 29 -0.44 1.17 -15.89
CA LYS A 29 0.29 0.77 -17.10
C LYS A 29 -0.44 1.12 -18.38
N SER A 30 -1.77 1.02 -18.40
CA SER A 30 -2.58 1.33 -19.59
C SER A 30 -2.48 2.79 -20.03
N VAL A 31 -2.06 3.67 -19.13
CA VAL A 31 -1.81 5.11 -19.41
C VAL A 31 -0.31 5.44 -19.43
N GLY A 32 0.57 4.44 -19.56
CA GLY A 32 2.00 4.61 -19.79
C GLY A 32 2.87 4.73 -18.55
N ALA A 33 2.39 4.36 -17.35
CA ALA A 33 3.20 4.38 -16.15
C ALA A 33 4.22 3.22 -16.09
N GLU A 34 5.43 3.51 -15.64
CA GLU A 34 6.36 2.53 -15.11
C GLU A 34 5.88 2.05 -13.74
N THR A 35 6.03 0.76 -13.45
CA THR A 35 5.60 0.21 -12.16
C THR A 35 6.70 -0.56 -11.46
N VAL A 36 6.84 -0.33 -10.15
CA VAL A 36 7.75 -1.08 -9.26
C VAL A 36 6.93 -1.76 -8.18
N ILE A 37 7.24 -3.02 -7.86
CA ILE A 37 6.49 -3.82 -6.88
C ILE A 37 7.42 -4.25 -5.74
N TYR A 38 6.98 -4.00 -4.52
CA TYR A 38 7.58 -4.49 -3.28
C TYR A 38 6.66 -5.52 -2.64
N ASN A 39 7.13 -6.76 -2.52
CA ASN A 39 6.42 -7.80 -1.77
C ASN A 39 6.88 -7.79 -0.31
N LEU A 40 5.99 -7.44 0.59
CA LEU A 40 6.29 -7.30 2.02
C LEU A 40 6.54 -8.64 2.72
N ASN A 41 6.28 -9.76 2.04
CA ASN A 41 6.52 -11.11 2.54
C ASN A 41 7.82 -11.74 1.99
N ASP A 42 8.63 -10.97 1.28
CA ASP A 42 9.92 -11.46 0.79
C ASP A 42 10.88 -11.75 1.95
N GLU A 43 11.65 -12.82 1.79
CA GLU A 43 12.66 -13.18 2.76
C GLU A 43 13.66 -12.05 2.98
N GLY A 44 13.98 -11.79 4.24
CA GLY A 44 14.94 -10.76 4.65
C GLY A 44 14.34 -9.36 4.82
N VAL A 45 13.07 -9.14 4.52
CA VAL A 45 12.38 -7.87 4.86
C VAL A 45 12.22 -7.78 6.38
N LYS A 46 12.63 -6.64 6.96
CA LYS A 46 12.66 -6.41 8.41
C LYS A 46 11.76 -5.25 8.82
N GLY A 47 11.18 -5.35 10.00
CA GLY A 47 10.44 -4.26 10.63
C GLY A 47 11.33 -3.11 11.11
N CYS A 48 10.71 -1.99 11.48
CA CYS A 48 11.38 -0.85 12.08
C CYS A 48 12.07 -1.27 13.40
N GLN A 49 13.30 -0.82 13.61
CA GLN A 49 14.11 -1.13 14.79
C GLN A 49 14.09 0.01 15.84
N GLY A 50 13.32 1.08 15.63
CA GLY A 50 13.23 2.20 16.57
C GLY A 50 14.56 2.94 16.80
N CYS A 51 15.48 2.92 15.85
CA CYS A 51 16.83 3.43 15.99
C CYS A 51 16.99 4.94 15.75
N ASP A 52 15.92 5.64 15.43
CA ASP A 52 15.86 7.08 15.15
C ASP A 52 16.77 7.63 14.04
N TYR A 53 17.49 6.75 13.31
CA TYR A 53 18.36 7.16 12.21
C TYR A 53 17.66 8.08 11.19
N CYS A 54 16.40 7.78 10.87
CA CYS A 54 15.58 8.54 9.92
C CYS A 54 15.16 9.93 10.42
N ARG A 55 15.43 10.29 11.67
CA ARG A 55 15.19 11.66 12.16
C ARG A 55 16.18 12.64 11.54
N ALA A 56 17.42 12.20 11.30
CA ALA A 56 18.47 12.99 10.65
C ALA A 56 18.68 12.67 9.18
N ASN A 57 18.06 11.56 8.67
CA ASN A 57 18.25 11.05 7.31
C ASN A 57 16.91 10.85 6.62
N GLU A 58 16.90 10.88 5.28
CA GLU A 58 15.69 10.71 4.46
C GLU A 58 15.37 9.24 4.15
N ASP A 59 16.14 8.30 4.70
CA ASP A 59 15.98 6.87 4.52
C ASP A 59 16.08 6.11 5.86
N CYS A 60 16.16 4.79 5.80
CA CYS A 60 16.25 3.91 6.95
C CYS A 60 17.66 3.29 7.09
N ALA A 61 18.13 3.11 8.34
CA ALA A 61 19.36 2.39 8.62
C ALA A 61 19.31 0.92 8.19
N THR A 62 18.11 0.31 8.17
CA THR A 62 17.92 -1.10 7.77
C THR A 62 18.06 -1.24 6.26
N LYS A 63 19.18 -1.79 5.82
CA LYS A 63 19.50 -2.04 4.40
C LYS A 63 19.05 -3.46 4.01
N ASP A 64 17.78 -3.63 3.71
CA ASP A 64 17.16 -4.89 3.31
C ASP A 64 16.50 -4.76 1.92
N LYS A 65 15.76 -5.79 1.47
CA LYS A 65 15.05 -5.78 0.17
C LYS A 65 14.02 -4.66 0.05
N LEU A 66 13.52 -4.14 1.15
CA LEU A 66 12.57 -3.02 1.15
C LEU A 66 13.27 -1.65 1.08
N HIS A 67 14.58 -1.59 1.37
CA HIS A 67 15.31 -0.33 1.43
C HIS A 67 15.23 0.52 0.15
N PRO A 68 15.30 -0.03 -1.08
CA PRO A 68 15.20 0.78 -2.30
C PRO A 68 13.91 1.59 -2.42
N MET A 69 12.84 1.20 -1.70
CA MET A 69 11.56 1.93 -1.74
C MET A 69 11.69 3.41 -1.37
N TYR A 70 12.68 3.80 -0.57
CA TYR A 70 12.83 5.20 -0.15
C TYR A 70 13.20 6.11 -1.33
N ALA A 71 14.10 5.66 -2.20
CA ALA A 71 14.41 6.36 -3.44
C ALA A 71 13.22 6.31 -4.40
N ASP A 72 12.59 5.15 -4.54
CA ASP A 72 11.43 4.99 -5.42
C ASP A 72 10.25 5.86 -4.98
N ILE A 73 9.96 5.95 -3.67
CA ILE A 73 8.90 6.84 -3.16
C ILE A 73 9.20 8.29 -3.47
N LYS A 74 10.46 8.73 -3.36
CA LYS A 74 10.85 10.10 -3.69
C LYS A 74 10.48 10.45 -5.14
N ASP A 75 10.72 9.53 -6.06
CA ASP A 75 10.56 9.73 -7.50
C ASP A 75 9.16 9.33 -8.02
N ALA A 76 8.32 8.67 -7.21
CA ALA A 76 7.01 8.20 -7.65
C ALA A 76 5.98 9.32 -7.77
N ASP A 77 5.08 9.21 -8.75
CA ASP A 77 3.87 10.01 -8.88
C ASP A 77 2.71 9.36 -8.11
N GLY A 78 2.67 8.02 -8.10
CA GLY A 78 1.60 7.24 -7.50
C GLY A 78 2.06 6.10 -6.62
N ILE A 79 1.25 5.78 -5.60
CA ILE A 79 1.52 4.70 -4.64
C ILE A 79 0.25 3.87 -4.47
N VAL A 80 0.36 2.55 -4.54
CA VAL A 80 -0.73 1.64 -4.17
C VAL A 80 -0.25 0.64 -3.12
N ALA A 81 -1.04 0.42 -2.07
CA ALA A 81 -0.71 -0.52 -1.02
C ALA A 81 -1.87 -1.47 -0.73
N GLY A 82 -1.59 -2.78 -0.78
CA GLY A 82 -2.57 -3.83 -0.52
C GLY A 82 -2.41 -4.43 0.88
N PHE A 83 -3.49 -4.38 1.65
CA PHE A 83 -3.51 -4.76 3.06
C PHE A 83 -4.58 -5.83 3.33
N PRO A 84 -4.20 -7.08 3.58
CA PRO A 84 -5.15 -8.03 4.13
C PRO A 84 -5.48 -7.64 5.57
N ILE A 85 -6.76 -7.76 5.97
CA ILE A 85 -7.18 -7.59 7.35
C ILE A 85 -7.07 -8.94 8.05
N TYR A 86 -6.20 -9.01 9.04
CA TYR A 86 -6.00 -10.17 9.90
C TYR A 86 -6.21 -9.76 11.35
N PHE A 87 -7.00 -10.56 12.07
CA PHE A 87 -7.26 -10.34 13.50
C PHE A 87 -7.49 -8.86 13.85
N PHE A 88 -8.53 -8.27 13.24
CA PHE A 88 -9.06 -6.91 13.46
C PHE A 88 -8.24 -5.73 12.91
N ASN A 89 -7.07 -5.95 12.32
CA ASN A 89 -6.27 -4.87 11.72
C ASN A 89 -5.54 -5.36 10.46
N ILE A 90 -4.74 -4.49 9.85
CA ILE A 90 -3.87 -4.90 8.73
C ILE A 90 -2.88 -5.97 9.20
N GLY A 91 -2.55 -6.89 8.32
CA GLY A 91 -1.59 -7.97 8.61
C GLY A 91 -0.22 -7.45 9.04
N GLY A 92 0.55 -8.26 9.79
CA GLY A 92 1.85 -7.86 10.33
C GLY A 92 2.83 -7.33 9.30
N GLN A 93 2.89 -7.92 8.11
CA GLN A 93 3.72 -7.44 7.00
C GLN A 93 3.32 -6.03 6.55
N SER A 94 2.01 -5.77 6.50
CA SER A 94 1.47 -4.45 6.15
C SER A 94 1.79 -3.41 7.23
N LYS A 95 1.66 -3.78 8.50
CA LYS A 95 2.02 -2.89 9.62
C LYS A 95 3.52 -2.58 9.63
N MET A 96 4.35 -3.57 9.30
CA MET A 96 5.79 -3.38 9.15
C MET A 96 6.12 -2.32 8.08
N LEU A 97 5.40 -2.30 6.94
CA LEU A 97 5.53 -1.24 5.96
C LEU A 97 5.20 0.13 6.55
N ILE A 98 4.06 0.26 7.24
CA ILE A 98 3.64 1.53 7.85
C ILE A 98 4.73 2.06 8.78
N ASP A 99 5.31 1.21 9.63
CA ASP A 99 6.41 1.59 10.53
C ASP A 99 7.68 2.00 9.75
N ARG A 100 7.95 1.35 8.63
CA ARG A 100 9.09 1.63 7.76
C ARG A 100 8.88 2.88 6.89
N LEU A 101 7.68 3.43 6.80
CA LEU A 101 7.40 4.72 6.14
C LEU A 101 7.67 5.94 7.04
N PHE A 102 8.08 5.74 8.29
CA PHE A 102 8.41 6.86 9.18
C PHE A 102 9.44 7.85 8.60
N PRO A 103 10.45 7.45 7.78
CA PRO A 103 11.34 8.38 7.07
C PRO A 103 10.65 9.36 6.11
N MET A 104 9.38 9.11 5.74
CA MET A 104 8.60 10.05 4.91
C MET A 104 8.17 11.32 5.68
N LEU A 105 8.41 11.34 6.99
CA LEU A 105 8.15 12.47 7.87
C LEU A 105 9.48 13.07 8.36
N GLY A 106 9.65 14.35 8.12
CA GLY A 106 10.78 15.12 8.58
C GLY A 106 10.57 15.71 9.98
N GLU A 107 11.23 16.85 10.25
CA GLU A 107 11.08 17.56 11.51
C GLU A 107 9.61 17.97 11.77
N LYS A 108 9.20 17.84 13.03
CA LYS A 108 7.82 18.15 13.47
C LYS A 108 6.77 17.40 12.65
N PHE A 109 7.10 16.19 12.19
CA PHE A 109 6.22 15.35 11.36
C PHE A 109 5.77 16.00 10.04
N LYS A 110 6.54 16.93 9.49
CA LYS A 110 6.24 17.48 8.17
C LYS A 110 6.48 16.42 7.08
N PRO A 111 5.55 16.24 6.12
CA PRO A 111 5.77 15.37 4.97
C PRO A 111 7.02 15.80 4.18
N ARG A 112 7.89 14.84 3.85
CA ARG A 112 9.07 15.09 3.02
C ARG A 112 8.75 15.11 1.53
N TYR A 113 7.82 14.25 1.11
CA TYR A 113 7.44 14.05 -0.30
C TYR A 113 5.92 14.08 -0.47
N PRO A 114 5.25 15.23 -0.23
CA PRO A 114 3.80 15.37 -0.36
C PRO A 114 3.34 15.40 -1.82
N GLY A 115 2.03 15.37 -2.04
CA GLY A 115 1.40 15.59 -3.34
C GLY A 115 1.31 14.35 -4.23
N LYS A 116 1.81 13.19 -3.80
CA LYS A 116 1.67 11.93 -4.54
C LYS A 116 0.23 11.43 -4.47
N ASN A 117 -0.25 10.81 -5.54
CA ASN A 117 -1.53 10.12 -5.51
C ASN A 117 -1.37 8.76 -4.82
N ALA A 118 -2.34 8.35 -4.02
CA ALA A 118 -2.30 7.09 -3.32
C ALA A 118 -3.62 6.31 -3.45
N ILE A 119 -3.52 4.99 -3.48
CA ILE A 119 -4.64 4.06 -3.38
C ILE A 119 -4.31 3.04 -2.29
N THR A 120 -5.27 2.82 -1.40
CA THR A 120 -5.22 1.72 -0.44
C THR A 120 -6.20 0.62 -0.88
N VAL A 121 -5.80 -0.62 -0.68
CA VAL A 121 -6.60 -1.79 -1.03
C VAL A 121 -6.70 -2.69 0.19
N TYR A 122 -7.91 -2.95 0.65
CA TYR A 122 -8.16 -3.84 1.79
C TYR A 122 -8.91 -5.09 1.37
N ALA A 123 -8.58 -6.21 2.00
CA ALA A 123 -9.29 -7.47 1.83
C ALA A 123 -9.56 -8.12 3.19
N GLN A 124 -10.82 -8.40 3.49
CA GLN A 124 -11.24 -9.06 4.74
C GLN A 124 -12.09 -10.30 4.47
N GLY A 125 -12.02 -11.25 5.41
CA GLY A 125 -12.85 -12.46 5.38
C GLY A 125 -14.27 -12.27 5.88
N ASN A 126 -14.50 -11.27 6.72
CA ASN A 126 -15.83 -10.97 7.25
C ASN A 126 -16.74 -10.41 6.13
N GLY A 127 -17.98 -10.92 6.03
CA GLY A 127 -18.96 -10.47 5.05
C GLY A 127 -19.57 -9.10 5.36
N ASN A 128 -19.49 -8.63 6.61
CA ASN A 128 -19.91 -7.27 6.96
C ASN A 128 -18.81 -6.25 6.62
N LYS A 129 -19.04 -5.41 5.63
CA LYS A 129 -18.09 -4.40 5.16
C LYS A 129 -17.68 -3.40 6.25
N GLU A 130 -18.54 -3.14 7.22
CA GLU A 130 -18.31 -2.17 8.30
C GLU A 130 -17.48 -2.75 9.47
N ALA A 131 -17.28 -4.08 9.50
CA ALA A 131 -16.66 -4.77 10.64
C ALA A 131 -15.29 -4.21 11.05
N PHE A 132 -14.52 -3.70 10.10
CA PHE A 132 -13.16 -3.18 10.33
C PHE A 132 -12.96 -1.75 9.84
N LYS A 133 -14.06 -1.00 9.72
CA LYS A 133 -14.06 0.38 9.23
C LYS A 133 -13.06 1.27 9.99
N GLY A 134 -13.05 1.22 11.31
CA GLY A 134 -12.12 2.02 12.12
C GLY A 134 -10.64 1.72 11.84
N ALA A 135 -10.30 0.43 11.62
CA ALA A 135 -8.94 0.05 11.25
C ALA A 135 -8.57 0.56 9.84
N ILE A 136 -9.51 0.50 8.89
CA ILE A 136 -9.31 1.01 7.53
C ILE A 136 -9.11 2.53 7.56
N GLU A 137 -9.99 3.27 8.22
CA GLU A 137 -9.90 4.73 8.34
C GLU A 137 -8.59 5.18 9.01
N GLN A 138 -8.15 4.47 10.05
CA GLN A 138 -6.87 4.73 10.71
C GLN A 138 -5.69 4.57 9.74
N ASN A 139 -5.66 3.49 8.98
CA ASN A 139 -4.58 3.23 8.03
C ASN A 139 -4.61 4.21 6.84
N ASP A 140 -5.77 4.56 6.33
CA ASP A 140 -5.94 5.62 5.32
C ASP A 140 -5.45 6.98 5.85
N GLY A 141 -5.64 7.24 7.14
CA GLY A 141 -5.12 8.42 7.82
C GLY A 141 -3.59 8.55 7.75
N PHE A 142 -2.85 7.44 7.80
CA PHE A 142 -1.39 7.48 7.65
C PHE A 142 -0.96 7.97 6.27
N PHE A 143 -1.62 7.54 5.20
CA PHE A 143 -1.32 8.02 3.85
C PHE A 143 -1.56 9.52 3.71
N LYS A 144 -2.66 10.01 4.27
CA LYS A 144 -2.95 11.46 4.34
C LYS A 144 -1.92 12.23 5.17
N MET A 145 -1.43 11.63 6.27
CA MET A 145 -0.39 12.25 7.11
C MET A 145 0.93 12.41 6.36
N PHE A 146 1.25 11.55 5.38
CA PHE A 146 2.40 11.73 4.50
C PHE A 146 2.19 12.84 3.45
N GLY A 147 1.05 13.53 3.47
CA GLY A 147 0.69 14.55 2.48
C GLY A 147 0.32 13.96 1.12
N TRP A 148 -0.05 12.69 1.07
CA TRP A 148 -0.45 12.01 -0.16
C TRP A 148 -1.97 12.15 -0.38
N ASN A 149 -2.35 12.35 -1.64
CA ASN A 149 -3.75 12.45 -2.04
C ASN A 149 -4.33 11.04 -2.14
N LEU A 150 -5.11 10.62 -1.16
CA LEU A 150 -5.81 9.32 -1.23
C LEU A 150 -6.94 9.44 -2.25
N VAL A 151 -6.70 8.95 -3.48
CA VAL A 151 -7.67 9.02 -4.60
C VAL A 151 -8.74 7.94 -4.48
N ASP A 152 -8.40 6.79 -3.90
CA ASP A 152 -9.39 5.74 -3.62
C ASP A 152 -8.93 4.85 -2.46
N SER A 153 -9.93 4.26 -1.77
CA SER A 153 -9.76 3.20 -0.78
C SER A 153 -10.67 2.04 -1.18
N ILE A 154 -10.07 0.99 -1.76
CA ILE A 154 -10.79 -0.13 -2.36
C ILE A 154 -10.90 -1.26 -1.33
N HIS A 155 -12.12 -1.73 -1.07
CA HIS A 155 -12.37 -2.70 -0.03
C HIS A 155 -13.12 -3.93 -0.55
N SER A 156 -12.47 -5.10 -0.48
CA SER A 156 -13.08 -6.42 -0.71
C SER A 156 -13.42 -7.09 0.62
N TYR A 157 -14.62 -7.62 0.74
CA TYR A 157 -15.11 -8.29 1.94
C TYR A 157 -15.79 -9.63 1.58
N GLY A 158 -15.84 -10.56 2.54
CA GLY A 158 -16.49 -11.85 2.39
C GLY A 158 -15.64 -12.94 1.76
N GLY A 159 -14.42 -12.63 1.25
CA GLY A 159 -13.56 -13.62 0.59
C GLY A 159 -12.96 -14.68 1.52
N GLY A 160 -12.83 -14.39 2.79
CA GLY A 160 -12.39 -15.33 3.83
C GLY A 160 -11.11 -16.09 3.51
N HIS A 161 -11.12 -17.37 3.82
CA HIS A 161 -10.06 -18.33 3.48
C HIS A 161 -10.36 -19.10 2.17
N ASP A 162 -11.43 -18.75 1.47
CA ASP A 162 -11.81 -19.41 0.23
C ASP A 162 -10.79 -19.10 -0.88
N ILE A 163 -10.05 -20.13 -1.27
CA ILE A 163 -9.08 -20.03 -2.38
C ILE A 163 -9.75 -19.88 -3.76
N HIS A 164 -11.03 -20.17 -3.85
CA HIS A 164 -11.84 -20.04 -5.06
C HIS A 164 -12.64 -18.73 -5.08
N TYR A 165 -12.47 -17.87 -4.08
CA TYR A 165 -13.19 -16.60 -4.02
C TYR A 165 -12.98 -15.77 -5.30
N VAL A 166 -14.08 -15.50 -5.96
CA VAL A 166 -14.12 -14.66 -7.16
C VAL A 166 -14.36 -13.22 -6.73
N ILE A 167 -13.39 -12.35 -6.99
CA ILE A 167 -13.55 -10.91 -6.76
C ILE A 167 -14.65 -10.43 -7.71
N PRO A 168 -15.67 -9.68 -7.22
CA PRO A 168 -16.69 -9.11 -8.10
C PRO A 168 -16.09 -8.30 -9.24
N GLN A 169 -16.59 -8.47 -10.47
CA GLN A 169 -16.06 -7.80 -11.65
C GLN A 169 -16.09 -6.28 -11.51
N GLU A 170 -17.17 -5.75 -10.94
CA GLU A 170 -17.29 -4.31 -10.64
C GLU A 170 -16.13 -3.78 -9.79
N LEU A 171 -15.66 -4.56 -8.81
CA LEU A 171 -14.53 -4.17 -7.96
C LEU A 171 -13.20 -4.24 -8.71
N MET A 172 -13.04 -5.19 -9.62
CA MET A 172 -11.89 -5.28 -10.51
C MET A 172 -11.86 -4.11 -11.49
N ASP A 173 -13.00 -3.74 -12.06
CA ASP A 173 -13.12 -2.60 -12.97
C ASP A 173 -12.82 -1.29 -12.25
N ARG A 174 -13.36 -1.12 -11.03
CA ARG A 174 -13.03 0.03 -10.17
C ARG A 174 -11.54 0.13 -9.90
N ALA A 175 -10.89 -0.98 -9.56
CA ALA A 175 -9.45 -1.01 -9.30
C ALA A 175 -8.64 -0.60 -10.53
N PHE A 176 -9.03 -1.07 -11.71
CA PHE A 176 -8.40 -0.70 -12.98
C PHE A 176 -8.55 0.80 -13.27
N GLU A 177 -9.77 1.34 -13.16
CA GLU A 177 -10.02 2.77 -13.41
C GLU A 177 -9.34 3.67 -12.39
N ALA A 178 -9.32 3.28 -11.11
CA ALA A 178 -8.59 4.00 -10.07
C ALA A 178 -7.08 4.06 -10.37
N GLY A 179 -6.52 2.98 -10.92
CA GLY A 179 -5.10 2.92 -11.30
C GLY A 179 -4.68 3.99 -12.31
N LYS A 180 -5.55 4.34 -13.26
CA LYS A 180 -5.30 5.41 -14.22
C LYS A 180 -5.16 6.80 -13.54
N GLN A 181 -5.74 6.97 -12.36
CA GLN A 181 -5.71 8.24 -11.63
C GLN A 181 -4.44 8.45 -10.81
N LEU A 182 -3.62 7.39 -10.62
CA LEU A 182 -2.37 7.50 -9.87
C LEU A 182 -1.33 8.41 -10.53
N VAL A 183 -1.46 8.62 -11.84
CA VAL A 183 -0.48 9.37 -12.66
C VAL A 183 -1.04 10.66 -13.26
N LYS A 184 -2.15 11.13 -12.76
CA LYS A 184 -2.77 12.40 -13.18
C LYS A 184 -2.37 13.53 -12.28
#